data_c53c2db4b1101632d9106304288e14d4
#
_entry.id   c53c2db4b1101632d9106304288e14d4
#
_cell.length_a   1.000
_cell.length_b   1.000
_cell.length_c   1.000
_cell.angle_alpha   90.00
_cell.angle_beta   90.00
_cell.angle_gamma   90.00
#
_symmetry.space_group_name_H-M   'P 1'
#
loop_
_entity.id
_entity.type
_entity.pdbx_description
1 polymer ?
#
loop_
_entity_poly.entity_id
_entity_poly.type
_entity_poly.pdbx_seq_one_letter_code
_entity_poly.pdbx_strand_id
1 'polypeptide(L)'
;MTVTLDTLAARLTRAQQATLAAGLDALLITPSPDLRYLLGVAGASHERLTCLVLPAEGDPVLVVPALERPGLDGTRVPELGLEVAEWTDGADPYALVAGLLRRSGPQLVRIAVANAMPAAHVLRLRAALPACEQELASPVLRQLRMRKDRAEIAALTAAGQAIDRVHARMGEWLRTGRTEAQVGADIAAAIVAEGHTAAAFVIVGSGPHGASPHHELSDRVIQPGDVVVIDIGGPIPEGYFSDCTRTYSLGEPAHSDVAATYAVLQAAQDAAVAKVAPGVTAQQVDAAARVPITDAGFGERFIHRTGHGIGLEVHEEPYIVAGNDLVLEPGMTFSIEPGIYLPGRWGARIEDIVVVNSTVVNNTVVSESGATRLNHRPRALVALPV
;
A
#
# COMPACT_ATOMS: atom_id res chain seq x y z
N MET A 1 15.63 8.60 0.19
CA MET A 1 16.48 8.87 -1.02
C MET A 1 15.55 9.22 -2.17
N THR A 2 15.74 10.36 -2.81
CA THR A 2 14.94 10.76 -3.98
C THR A 2 15.19 9.76 -5.11
N VAL A 3 14.14 9.33 -5.79
CA VAL A 3 14.23 8.42 -6.96
C VAL A 3 15.14 9.06 -8.03
N THR A 4 16.09 8.28 -8.59
CA THR A 4 17.03 8.78 -9.59
C THR A 4 16.38 8.89 -10.98
N LEU A 5 16.94 9.72 -11.86
CA LEU A 5 16.50 9.82 -13.26
C LEU A 5 16.57 8.49 -13.97
N ASP A 6 17.68 7.78 -13.82
CA ASP A 6 17.88 6.46 -14.46
C ASP A 6 16.80 5.46 -14.02
N THR A 7 16.37 5.53 -12.73
CA THR A 7 15.29 4.69 -12.23
C THR A 7 13.96 5.02 -12.90
N LEU A 8 13.64 6.31 -13.03
CA LEU A 8 12.38 6.75 -13.68
C LEU A 8 12.38 6.40 -15.17
N ALA A 9 13.50 6.65 -15.88
CA ALA A 9 13.64 6.27 -17.29
C ALA A 9 13.49 4.75 -17.49
N ALA A 10 14.12 3.94 -16.62
CA ALA A 10 13.98 2.49 -16.65
C ALA A 10 12.55 2.03 -16.35
N ARG A 11 11.81 2.72 -15.45
CA ARG A 11 10.40 2.42 -15.15
C ARG A 11 9.49 2.72 -16.34
N LEU A 12 9.69 3.85 -17.03
CA LEU A 12 8.97 4.19 -18.26
C LEU A 12 9.20 3.14 -19.35
N THR A 13 10.47 2.78 -19.59
CA THR A 13 10.82 1.74 -20.59
C THR A 13 10.17 0.40 -20.27
N ARG A 14 10.22 -0.05 -19.00
CA ARG A 14 9.56 -1.30 -18.58
C ARG A 14 8.03 -1.22 -18.73
N ALA A 15 7.44 -0.06 -18.46
CA ALA A 15 6.00 0.13 -18.61
C ALA A 15 5.59 0.04 -20.09
N GLN A 16 6.36 0.62 -21.02
CA GLN A 16 6.13 0.48 -22.46
C GLN A 16 6.25 -0.98 -22.92
N GLN A 17 7.31 -1.67 -22.50
CA GLN A 17 7.51 -3.09 -22.83
C GLN A 17 6.36 -3.97 -22.30
N ALA A 18 5.90 -3.73 -21.08
CA ALA A 18 4.79 -4.46 -20.48
C ALA A 18 3.46 -4.12 -21.17
N THR A 19 3.27 -2.87 -21.63
CA THR A 19 2.12 -2.43 -22.42
C THR A 19 2.07 -3.17 -23.75
N LEU A 20 3.19 -3.21 -24.47
CA LEU A 20 3.32 -3.96 -25.72
C LEU A 20 3.06 -5.45 -25.53
N ALA A 21 3.66 -6.06 -24.49
CA ALA A 21 3.49 -7.47 -24.17
C ALA A 21 2.03 -7.84 -23.80
N ALA A 22 1.26 -6.89 -23.26
CA ALA A 22 -0.17 -7.04 -22.99
C ALA A 22 -1.05 -6.85 -24.24
N GLY A 23 -0.48 -6.52 -25.39
CA GLY A 23 -1.21 -6.23 -26.63
C GLY A 23 -2.02 -4.93 -26.55
N LEU A 24 -1.55 -3.98 -25.75
CA LEU A 24 -2.11 -2.63 -25.61
C LEU A 24 -1.32 -1.63 -26.44
N ASP A 25 -2.01 -0.67 -27.03
CA ASP A 25 -1.39 0.40 -27.82
C ASP A 25 -0.83 1.52 -26.94
N ALA A 26 -1.47 1.80 -25.80
CA ALA A 26 -1.04 2.83 -24.86
C ALA A 26 -1.63 2.67 -23.46
N LEU A 27 -0.96 3.31 -22.47
CA LEU A 27 -1.51 3.59 -21.15
C LEU A 27 -1.82 5.09 -21.02
N LEU A 28 -2.95 5.43 -20.39
CA LEU A 28 -3.35 6.78 -20.02
C LEU A 28 -3.39 6.89 -18.49
N ILE A 29 -2.47 7.67 -17.93
CA ILE A 29 -2.25 7.68 -16.48
C ILE A 29 -2.40 9.09 -15.94
N THR A 30 -3.43 9.31 -15.13
CA THR A 30 -3.67 10.56 -14.40
C THR A 30 -2.87 10.59 -13.09
N PRO A 31 -2.76 11.76 -12.40
CA PRO A 31 -2.13 11.86 -11.09
C PRO A 31 -2.67 10.81 -10.12
N SER A 32 -1.78 9.95 -9.67
CA SER A 32 -2.06 8.72 -8.92
C SER A 32 -0.74 8.13 -8.41
N PRO A 33 -0.75 7.10 -7.57
CA PRO A 33 0.43 6.30 -7.24
C PRO A 33 1.17 5.77 -8.48
N ASP A 34 0.45 5.45 -9.56
CA ASP A 34 1.05 4.99 -10.82
C ASP A 34 1.85 6.10 -11.51
N LEU A 35 1.31 7.34 -11.57
CA LEU A 35 2.05 8.48 -12.12
C LEU A 35 3.28 8.78 -11.25
N ARG A 36 3.13 8.70 -9.92
CA ARG A 36 4.26 8.87 -9.00
C ARG A 36 5.34 7.81 -9.23
N TYR A 37 4.96 6.56 -9.44
CA TYR A 37 5.90 5.48 -9.75
C TYR A 37 6.71 5.76 -11.02
N LEU A 38 6.04 6.24 -12.07
CA LEU A 38 6.64 6.44 -13.39
C LEU A 38 7.44 7.74 -13.51
N LEU A 39 6.95 8.84 -12.93
CA LEU A 39 7.52 10.18 -13.12
C LEU A 39 8.06 10.83 -11.84
N GLY A 40 7.82 10.23 -10.67
CA GLY A 40 8.13 10.86 -9.39
C GLY A 40 7.20 12.05 -9.04
N VAL A 41 6.15 12.29 -9.81
CA VAL A 41 5.20 13.40 -9.59
C VAL A 41 4.13 12.96 -8.61
N ALA A 42 4.08 13.64 -7.46
CA ALA A 42 3.01 13.47 -6.49
C ALA A 42 1.82 14.39 -6.86
N GLY A 43 0.61 13.97 -6.51
CA GLY A 43 -0.60 14.77 -6.67
C GLY A 43 -1.84 13.93 -6.80
N ALA A 44 -2.98 14.59 -6.71
CA ALA A 44 -4.29 14.02 -6.96
C ALA A 44 -4.81 14.47 -8.34
N SER A 45 -5.65 13.64 -8.94
CA SER A 45 -6.37 14.03 -10.15
C SER A 45 -7.49 15.00 -9.78
N HIS A 46 -7.59 16.09 -10.54
CA HIS A 46 -8.60 17.14 -10.37
C HIS A 46 -9.57 17.15 -11.56
N GLU A 47 -10.43 18.17 -11.64
CA GLU A 47 -11.37 18.37 -12.74
C GLU A 47 -10.66 18.70 -14.06
N ARG A 48 -9.46 19.32 -14.00
CA ARG A 48 -8.61 19.55 -15.17
C ARG A 48 -7.74 18.32 -15.44
N LEU A 49 -7.70 17.92 -16.70
CA LEU A 49 -6.97 16.72 -17.09
C LEU A 49 -5.44 16.96 -17.07
N THR A 50 -4.75 16.30 -16.17
CA THR A 50 -3.34 15.96 -16.28
C THR A 50 -3.25 14.48 -16.64
N CYS A 51 -2.51 14.12 -17.69
CA CYS A 51 -2.44 12.74 -18.18
C CYS A 51 -1.10 12.43 -18.84
N LEU A 52 -0.41 11.42 -18.33
CA LEU A 52 0.69 10.79 -19.07
C LEU A 52 0.08 9.91 -20.16
N VAL A 53 0.35 10.23 -21.40
CA VAL A 53 0.11 9.41 -22.58
C VAL A 53 1.38 8.59 -22.80
N LEU A 54 1.33 7.30 -22.49
CA LEU A 54 2.45 6.37 -22.61
C LEU A 54 2.15 5.35 -23.70
N PRO A 55 2.52 5.60 -24.96
CA PRO A 55 2.34 4.64 -26.04
C PRO A 55 3.25 3.41 -25.82
N ALA A 56 2.83 2.25 -26.30
CA ALA A 56 3.65 1.04 -26.28
C ALA A 56 4.94 1.23 -27.12
N GLU A 57 4.83 1.99 -28.22
CA GLU A 57 5.94 2.37 -29.10
C GLU A 57 5.88 3.87 -29.37
N GLY A 58 7.01 4.56 -29.27
CA GLY A 58 7.12 6.01 -29.43
C GLY A 58 7.38 6.75 -28.12
N ASP A 59 7.41 8.07 -28.19
CA ASP A 59 7.80 8.91 -27.05
C ASP A 59 6.60 9.21 -26.15
N PRO A 60 6.75 9.06 -24.82
CA PRO A 60 5.72 9.46 -23.86
C PRO A 60 5.51 10.98 -23.86
N VAL A 61 4.25 11.41 -23.66
CA VAL A 61 3.89 12.83 -23.58
C VAL A 61 3.09 13.07 -22.30
N LEU A 62 3.46 14.09 -21.54
CA LEU A 62 2.69 14.53 -20.38
C LEU A 62 1.77 15.71 -20.76
N VAL A 63 0.48 15.46 -20.79
CA VAL A 63 -0.56 16.48 -20.99
C VAL A 63 -0.87 17.16 -19.66
N VAL A 64 -0.81 18.52 -19.60
CA VAL A 64 -1.05 19.27 -18.38
C VAL A 64 -1.85 20.54 -18.66
N PRO A 65 -2.67 21.02 -17.72
CA PRO A 65 -3.20 22.39 -17.78
C PRO A 65 -2.03 23.40 -17.73
N ALA A 66 -2.06 24.43 -18.56
CA ALA A 66 -1.01 25.47 -18.60
C ALA A 66 -0.80 26.13 -17.22
N LEU A 67 -1.86 26.28 -16.42
CA LEU A 67 -1.79 26.84 -15.07
C LEU A 67 -1.03 25.93 -14.07
N GLU A 68 -0.94 24.61 -14.32
CA GLU A 68 -0.24 23.65 -13.46
C GLU A 68 1.21 23.39 -13.94
N ARG A 69 1.54 23.84 -15.16
CA ARG A 69 2.88 23.65 -15.75
C ARG A 69 4.04 24.10 -14.86
N PRO A 70 3.98 25.24 -14.13
CA PRO A 70 5.06 25.67 -13.24
C PRO A 70 5.30 24.71 -12.08
N GLY A 71 4.31 23.91 -11.66
CA GLY A 71 4.46 22.90 -10.61
C GLY A 71 5.39 21.74 -11.01
N LEU A 72 5.68 21.56 -12.29
CA LEU A 72 6.62 20.55 -12.78
C LEU A 72 8.09 20.98 -12.64
N ASP A 73 8.40 22.26 -12.52
CA ASP A 73 9.78 22.76 -12.50
C ASP A 73 10.57 22.28 -11.27
N GLY A 74 9.87 21.95 -10.17
CA GLY A 74 10.46 21.34 -8.98
C GLY A 74 10.54 19.80 -9.00
N THR A 75 10.11 19.16 -10.09
CA THR A 75 10.08 17.70 -10.25
C THR A 75 11.22 17.22 -11.15
N ARG A 76 11.30 15.89 -11.37
CA ARG A 76 12.24 15.28 -12.30
C ARG A 76 11.77 15.28 -13.77
N VAL A 77 10.54 15.70 -14.04
CA VAL A 77 9.95 15.69 -15.39
C VAL A 77 10.77 16.48 -16.41
N PRO A 78 11.26 17.72 -16.10
CA PRO A 78 12.12 18.44 -17.06
C PRO A 78 13.41 17.70 -17.43
N GLU A 79 13.99 16.99 -16.46
CA GLU A 79 15.23 16.24 -16.63
C GLU A 79 15.04 14.92 -17.42
N LEU A 80 13.82 14.37 -17.42
CA LEU A 80 13.47 13.16 -18.19
C LEU A 80 13.38 13.41 -19.70
N GLY A 81 13.32 14.67 -20.12
CA GLY A 81 13.21 15.02 -21.55
C GLY A 81 11.87 14.67 -22.18
N LEU A 82 10.82 14.48 -21.35
CA LEU A 82 9.46 14.22 -21.85
C LEU A 82 8.88 15.46 -22.56
N GLU A 83 8.19 15.26 -23.69
CA GLU A 83 7.32 16.29 -24.24
C GLU A 83 6.23 16.63 -23.22
N VAL A 84 6.04 17.92 -22.92
CA VAL A 84 4.94 18.42 -22.10
C VAL A 84 3.98 19.19 -23.00
N ALA A 85 2.79 18.64 -23.23
CA ALA A 85 1.76 19.25 -24.03
C ALA A 85 0.79 20.02 -23.13
N GLU A 86 0.80 21.35 -23.26
CA GLU A 86 -0.04 22.26 -22.44
C GLU A 86 -1.39 22.50 -23.10
N TRP A 87 -2.41 22.70 -22.27
CA TRP A 87 -3.73 23.13 -22.69
C TRP A 87 -4.30 24.20 -21.76
N THR A 88 -5.17 25.10 -22.27
CA THR A 88 -5.77 26.18 -21.51
C THR A 88 -7.29 25.99 -21.38
N ASP A 89 -7.90 26.60 -20.36
CA ASP A 89 -9.34 26.57 -20.17
C ASP A 89 -10.05 27.05 -21.48
N GLY A 90 -11.07 26.30 -21.89
CA GLY A 90 -11.75 26.47 -23.16
C GLY A 90 -11.26 25.56 -24.30
N ALA A 91 -10.07 24.98 -24.18
CA ALA A 91 -9.61 23.92 -25.09
C ALA A 91 -10.15 22.55 -24.67
N ASP A 92 -10.09 21.59 -25.61
CA ASP A 92 -10.48 20.20 -25.33
C ASP A 92 -9.22 19.32 -25.11
N PRO A 93 -8.86 19.01 -23.86
CA PRO A 93 -7.69 18.18 -23.55
C PRO A 93 -7.87 16.72 -23.99
N TYR A 94 -9.07 16.23 -24.14
CA TYR A 94 -9.35 14.86 -24.58
C TYR A 94 -9.10 14.71 -26.08
N ALA A 95 -9.46 15.72 -26.86
CA ALA A 95 -9.10 15.80 -28.28
C ALA A 95 -7.57 15.91 -28.46
N LEU A 96 -6.87 16.63 -27.56
CA LEU A 96 -5.41 16.69 -27.53
C LEU A 96 -4.81 15.29 -27.28
N VAL A 97 -5.25 14.57 -26.24
CA VAL A 97 -4.80 13.19 -25.96
C VAL A 97 -5.06 12.28 -27.16
N ALA A 98 -6.25 12.33 -27.75
CA ALA A 98 -6.58 11.54 -28.93
C ALA A 98 -5.68 11.88 -30.14
N GLY A 99 -5.31 13.15 -30.30
CA GLY A 99 -4.37 13.61 -31.33
C GLY A 99 -2.96 13.07 -31.11
N LEU A 100 -2.48 13.07 -29.85
CA LEU A 100 -1.17 12.53 -29.47
C LEU A 100 -1.08 11.03 -29.75
N LEU A 101 -2.09 10.26 -29.34
CA LEU A 101 -2.14 8.82 -29.58
C LEU A 101 -2.11 8.48 -31.08
N ARG A 102 -2.79 9.25 -31.91
CA ARG A 102 -2.75 9.03 -33.39
C ARG A 102 -1.37 9.27 -34.01
N ARG A 103 -0.49 10.03 -33.36
CA ARG A 103 0.92 10.19 -33.82
C ARG A 103 1.72 8.89 -33.65
N SER A 104 1.37 8.07 -32.64
CA SER A 104 2.08 6.80 -32.37
C SER A 104 1.65 5.63 -33.27
N GLY A 105 0.54 5.77 -34.04
CA GLY A 105 0.09 4.74 -34.99
C GLY A 105 -1.30 5.03 -35.58
N PRO A 106 -1.55 4.59 -36.83
CA PRO A 106 -2.80 4.92 -37.54
C PRO A 106 -4.03 4.12 -37.07
N GLN A 107 -3.83 3.02 -36.35
CA GLN A 107 -4.91 2.17 -35.85
C GLN A 107 -4.69 1.88 -34.35
N LEU A 108 -5.29 2.70 -33.50
CA LEU A 108 -5.41 2.40 -32.08
C LEU A 108 -6.63 1.52 -31.88
N VAL A 109 -6.43 0.35 -31.28
CA VAL A 109 -7.50 -0.62 -31.03
C VAL A 109 -7.76 -0.76 -29.53
N ARG A 110 -6.70 -0.84 -28.70
CA ARG A 110 -6.79 -1.12 -27.27
C ARG A 110 -5.90 -0.18 -26.45
N ILE A 111 -6.52 0.55 -25.55
CA ILE A 111 -5.81 1.41 -24.59
C ILE A 111 -6.20 1.04 -23.17
N ALA A 112 -5.31 1.29 -22.21
CA ALA A 112 -5.66 1.11 -20.81
C ALA A 112 -5.54 2.42 -20.02
N VAL A 113 -6.47 2.61 -19.08
CA VAL A 113 -6.54 3.79 -18.21
C VAL A 113 -6.17 3.42 -16.77
N ALA A 114 -5.51 4.35 -16.06
CA ALA A 114 -5.17 4.14 -14.66
C ALA A 114 -6.42 3.84 -13.82
N ASN A 115 -6.33 2.89 -12.89
CA ASN A 115 -7.46 2.50 -12.03
C ASN A 115 -8.01 3.67 -11.20
N ALA A 116 -7.13 4.59 -10.78
CA ALA A 116 -7.50 5.78 -10.02
C ALA A 116 -7.98 6.96 -10.90
N MET A 117 -8.10 6.77 -12.22
CA MET A 117 -8.61 7.83 -13.10
C MET A 117 -10.07 8.15 -12.78
N PRO A 118 -10.43 9.42 -12.51
CA PRO A 118 -11.82 9.80 -12.30
C PRO A 118 -12.71 9.39 -13.47
N ALA A 119 -13.88 8.83 -13.17
CA ALA A 119 -14.84 8.37 -14.19
C ALA A 119 -15.19 9.45 -15.20
N ALA A 120 -15.21 10.73 -14.79
CA ALA A 120 -15.45 11.86 -15.68
C ALA A 120 -14.41 11.93 -16.82
N HIS A 121 -13.13 11.69 -16.51
CA HIS A 121 -12.07 11.63 -17.52
C HIS A 121 -12.19 10.39 -18.40
N VAL A 122 -12.47 9.22 -17.81
CA VAL A 122 -12.65 7.97 -18.56
C VAL A 122 -13.76 8.11 -19.61
N LEU A 123 -14.93 8.65 -19.23
CA LEU A 123 -16.06 8.81 -20.15
C LEU A 123 -15.77 9.81 -21.27
N ARG A 124 -15.06 10.89 -20.99
CA ARG A 124 -14.67 11.88 -22.00
C ARG A 124 -13.60 11.34 -22.95
N LEU A 125 -12.62 10.59 -22.43
CA LEU A 125 -11.62 9.89 -23.26
C LEU A 125 -12.29 8.86 -24.17
N ARG A 126 -13.30 8.11 -23.65
CA ARG A 126 -14.08 7.18 -24.48
C ARG A 126 -14.80 7.90 -25.62
N ALA A 127 -15.38 9.07 -25.35
CA ALA A 127 -16.04 9.87 -26.38
C ALA A 127 -15.04 10.42 -27.44
N ALA A 128 -13.81 10.79 -27.03
CA ALA A 128 -12.76 11.26 -27.93
C ALA A 128 -12.09 10.14 -28.74
N LEU A 129 -12.19 8.89 -28.26
CA LEU A 129 -11.58 7.68 -28.83
C LEU A 129 -12.62 6.57 -29.04
N PRO A 130 -13.70 6.81 -29.83
CA PRO A 130 -14.84 5.90 -29.93
C PRO A 130 -14.50 4.54 -30.57
N ALA A 131 -13.41 4.43 -31.31
CA ALA A 131 -12.95 3.20 -31.95
C ALA A 131 -12.00 2.36 -31.09
N CYS A 132 -11.59 2.87 -29.91
CA CYS A 132 -10.68 2.18 -29.01
C CYS A 132 -11.44 1.40 -27.96
N GLU A 133 -11.08 0.15 -27.72
CA GLU A 133 -11.40 -0.56 -26.48
C GLU A 133 -10.63 0.03 -25.31
N GLN A 134 -11.32 0.26 -24.20
CA GLN A 134 -10.71 0.78 -22.99
C GLN A 134 -10.76 -0.27 -21.88
N GLU A 135 -9.61 -0.52 -21.27
CA GLU A 135 -9.48 -1.43 -20.13
C GLU A 135 -8.68 -0.78 -18.99
N LEU A 136 -8.51 -1.48 -17.87
CA LEU A 136 -7.74 -0.97 -16.74
C LEU A 136 -6.25 -1.23 -16.94
N ALA A 137 -5.42 -0.26 -16.56
CA ALA A 137 -3.96 -0.37 -16.63
C ALA A 137 -3.34 -1.26 -15.53
N SER A 138 -4.12 -1.63 -14.50
CA SER A 138 -3.61 -2.42 -13.37
C SER A 138 -2.94 -3.74 -13.78
N PRO A 139 -3.42 -4.53 -14.76
CA PRO A 139 -2.72 -5.76 -15.15
C PRO A 139 -1.29 -5.54 -15.61
N VAL A 140 -0.98 -4.36 -16.16
CA VAL A 140 0.38 -3.95 -16.55
C VAL A 140 1.13 -3.34 -15.37
N LEU A 141 0.56 -2.32 -14.74
CA LEU A 141 1.26 -1.50 -13.73
C LEU A 141 1.50 -2.25 -12.42
N ARG A 142 0.57 -3.13 -12.00
CA ARG A 142 0.77 -3.96 -10.81
C ARG A 142 1.99 -4.88 -10.93
N GLN A 143 2.24 -5.45 -12.11
CA GLN A 143 3.40 -6.30 -12.34
C GLN A 143 4.73 -5.55 -12.10
N LEU A 144 4.75 -4.25 -12.36
CA LEU A 144 5.91 -3.40 -12.13
C LEU A 144 6.03 -3.01 -10.66
N ARG A 145 4.91 -2.64 -10.02
CA ARG A 145 4.87 -2.12 -8.65
C ARG A 145 4.96 -3.19 -7.58
N MET A 146 4.45 -4.41 -7.84
CA MET A 146 4.53 -5.51 -6.87
C MET A 146 5.96 -5.86 -6.49
N ARG A 147 6.90 -5.83 -7.45
CA ARG A 147 8.32 -6.17 -7.24
C ARG A 147 9.11 -4.90 -6.97
N LYS A 148 9.38 -4.66 -5.70
CA LYS A 148 10.13 -3.49 -5.24
C LYS A 148 11.60 -3.62 -5.58
N ASP A 149 12.17 -2.57 -6.11
CA ASP A 149 13.62 -2.45 -6.26
C ASP A 149 14.29 -2.13 -4.91
N ARG A 150 15.62 -2.12 -4.88
CA ARG A 150 16.39 -1.89 -3.66
C ARG A 150 16.08 -0.54 -3.01
N ALA A 151 15.83 0.51 -3.79
CA ALA A 151 15.54 1.84 -3.27
C ALA A 151 14.12 1.89 -2.66
N GLU A 152 13.15 1.21 -3.27
CA GLU A 152 11.80 1.06 -2.75
C GLU A 152 11.78 0.27 -1.44
N ILE A 153 12.52 -0.84 -1.35
CA ILE A 153 12.66 -1.62 -0.12
C ILE A 153 13.32 -0.78 0.99
N ALA A 154 14.32 0.02 0.66
CA ALA A 154 14.96 0.91 1.63
C ALA A 154 13.98 1.99 2.15
N ALA A 155 13.13 2.54 1.27
CA ALA A 155 12.10 3.51 1.67
C ALA A 155 11.04 2.86 2.58
N LEU A 156 10.54 1.67 2.22
CA LEU A 156 9.60 0.89 3.06
C LEU A 156 10.23 0.52 4.41
N THR A 157 11.51 0.16 4.43
CA THR A 157 12.24 -0.10 5.68
C THR A 157 12.31 1.14 6.56
N ALA A 158 12.58 2.30 5.97
CA ALA A 158 12.61 3.56 6.71
C ALA A 158 11.21 3.92 7.28
N ALA A 159 10.15 3.71 6.49
CA ALA A 159 8.77 3.89 6.93
C ALA A 159 8.41 2.93 8.08
N GLY A 160 8.74 1.64 7.96
CA GLY A 160 8.54 0.64 9.01
C GLY A 160 9.28 0.97 10.30
N GLN A 161 10.54 1.42 10.22
CA GLN A 161 11.29 1.86 11.39
C GLN A 161 10.71 3.12 12.05
N ALA A 162 10.17 4.05 11.26
CA ALA A 162 9.54 5.26 11.79
C ALA A 162 8.26 4.92 12.56
N ILE A 163 7.39 4.05 12.01
CA ILE A 163 6.17 3.64 12.71
C ILE A 163 6.47 2.77 13.95
N ASP A 164 7.53 1.97 13.91
CA ASP A 164 8.01 1.20 15.07
C ASP A 164 8.41 2.13 16.25
N ARG A 165 9.00 3.31 15.97
CA ARG A 165 9.32 4.30 17.00
C ARG A 165 8.06 4.89 17.65
N VAL A 166 6.99 5.10 16.88
CA VAL A 166 5.68 5.49 17.43
C VAL A 166 5.15 4.40 18.37
N HIS A 167 5.13 3.15 17.93
CA HIS A 167 4.72 2.04 18.79
C HIS A 167 5.58 1.87 20.05
N ALA A 168 6.87 2.24 19.98
CA ALA A 168 7.77 2.19 21.13
C ALA A 168 7.35 3.11 22.26
N ARG A 169 6.67 4.20 21.92
CA ARG A 169 6.23 5.26 22.84
C ARG A 169 4.76 5.13 23.25
N MET A 170 4.07 4.05 22.88
CA MET A 170 2.63 3.91 23.06
C MET A 170 2.17 4.15 24.52
N GLY A 171 2.96 3.75 25.52
CA GLY A 171 2.68 4.01 26.93
C GLY A 171 2.66 5.48 27.33
N GLU A 172 3.10 6.42 26.48
CA GLU A 172 2.97 7.86 26.74
C GLU A 172 1.53 8.33 26.58
N TRP A 173 0.79 7.73 25.67
CA TRP A 173 -0.53 8.18 25.24
C TRP A 173 -1.66 7.22 25.61
N LEU A 174 -1.44 5.91 25.47
CA LEU A 174 -2.44 4.87 25.74
C LEU A 174 -2.55 4.64 27.25
N ARG A 175 -3.55 5.29 27.87
CA ARG A 175 -3.78 5.26 29.32
C ARG A 175 -5.27 5.19 29.62
N THR A 176 -5.62 4.60 30.75
CA THR A 176 -7.00 4.60 31.27
C THR A 176 -7.49 6.02 31.51
N GLY A 177 -8.80 6.23 31.35
CA GLY A 177 -9.45 7.52 31.50
C GLY A 177 -9.36 8.46 30.30
N ARG A 178 -8.55 8.14 29.31
CA ARG A 178 -8.52 8.86 28.03
C ARG A 178 -9.48 8.25 27.03
N THR A 179 -9.96 9.05 26.08
CA THR A 179 -10.79 8.53 24.98
C THR A 179 -9.91 8.00 23.83
N GLU A 180 -10.48 7.11 23.00
CA GLU A 180 -9.83 6.63 21.78
C GLU A 180 -9.43 7.80 20.87
N ALA A 181 -10.31 8.80 20.73
CA ALA A 181 -10.04 9.99 19.93
C ALA A 181 -8.86 10.82 20.46
N GLN A 182 -8.73 10.97 21.78
CA GLN A 182 -7.59 11.70 22.37
C GLN A 182 -6.27 10.95 22.16
N VAL A 183 -6.28 9.63 22.33
CA VAL A 183 -5.09 8.79 22.07
C VAL A 183 -4.72 8.81 20.59
N GLY A 184 -5.72 8.69 19.72
CA GLY A 184 -5.53 8.73 18.27
C GLY A 184 -4.94 10.05 17.78
N ALA A 185 -5.34 11.19 18.36
CA ALA A 185 -4.78 12.49 18.01
C ALA A 185 -3.28 12.61 18.37
N ASP A 186 -2.88 12.12 19.55
CA ASP A 186 -1.47 12.11 19.96
C ASP A 186 -0.64 11.17 19.08
N ILE A 187 -1.19 10.00 18.73
CA ILE A 187 -0.55 9.05 17.81
C ILE A 187 -0.36 9.69 16.43
N ALA A 188 -1.39 10.36 15.88
CA ALA A 188 -1.30 11.04 14.60
C ALA A 188 -0.19 12.11 14.58
N ALA A 189 -0.09 12.90 15.67
CA ALA A 189 0.99 13.88 15.83
C ALA A 189 2.37 13.21 15.90
N ALA A 190 2.48 12.08 16.61
CA ALA A 190 3.72 11.33 16.74
C ALA A 190 4.16 10.70 15.41
N ILE A 191 3.24 10.21 14.58
CA ILE A 191 3.53 9.69 13.24
C ILE A 191 4.24 10.75 12.40
N VAL A 192 3.71 11.98 12.39
CA VAL A 192 4.32 13.10 11.66
C VAL A 192 5.68 13.48 12.27
N ALA A 193 5.78 13.51 13.61
CA ALA A 193 7.04 13.83 14.30
C ALA A 193 8.15 12.81 14.03
N GLU A 194 7.81 11.55 13.76
CA GLU A 194 8.75 10.47 13.43
C GLU A 194 9.14 10.43 11.94
N GLY A 195 8.65 11.39 11.13
CA GLY A 195 9.12 11.61 9.76
C GLY A 195 8.13 11.24 8.64
N HIS A 196 6.90 10.86 8.98
CA HIS A 196 5.85 10.72 7.98
C HIS A 196 5.32 12.09 7.54
N THR A 197 4.82 12.20 6.32
CA THR A 197 4.20 13.44 5.82
C THR A 197 2.80 13.67 6.38
N ALA A 198 2.13 12.58 6.76
CA ALA A 198 0.81 12.58 7.39
C ALA A 198 0.55 11.24 8.09
N ALA A 199 -0.35 11.22 9.06
CA ALA A 199 -1.02 9.99 9.47
C ALA A 199 -2.10 9.68 8.42
N ALA A 200 -1.97 8.55 7.72
CA ALA A 200 -2.97 8.16 6.72
C ALA A 200 -4.18 7.51 7.39
N PHE A 201 -3.95 6.76 8.44
CA PHE A 201 -4.97 6.16 9.28
C PHE A 201 -4.43 5.96 10.70
N VAL A 202 -5.35 5.99 11.66
CA VAL A 202 -5.09 5.71 13.08
C VAL A 202 -6.31 4.98 13.63
N ILE A 203 -6.15 3.72 13.97
CA ILE A 203 -7.16 2.91 14.64
C ILE A 203 -6.76 2.73 16.09
N VAL A 204 -7.66 3.08 17.00
CA VAL A 204 -7.58 2.82 18.45
C VAL A 204 -8.87 2.11 18.85
N GLY A 205 -8.87 0.78 18.78
CA GLY A 205 -10.03 -0.03 19.12
C GLY A 205 -9.88 -0.62 20.51
N SER A 206 -10.54 -0.02 21.52
CA SER A 206 -10.43 -0.43 22.93
C SER A 206 -11.59 -1.33 23.38
N GLY A 207 -11.30 -2.38 24.15
CA GLY A 207 -12.29 -3.34 24.65
C GLY A 207 -13.19 -3.87 23.52
N PRO A 208 -14.53 -3.71 23.60
CA PRO A 208 -15.46 -4.19 22.56
C PRO A 208 -15.22 -3.61 21.18
N HIS A 209 -14.68 -2.39 21.07
CA HIS A 209 -14.36 -1.73 19.80
C HIS A 209 -13.19 -2.42 19.07
N GLY A 210 -12.27 -3.07 19.79
CA GLY A 210 -11.19 -3.87 19.21
C GLY A 210 -11.70 -5.04 18.36
N ALA A 211 -12.98 -5.44 18.51
CA ALA A 211 -13.60 -6.45 17.67
C ALA A 211 -14.03 -5.94 16.28
N SER A 212 -13.88 -4.65 15.98
CA SER A 212 -14.09 -4.04 14.65
C SER A 212 -12.73 -3.77 14.01
N PRO A 213 -12.33 -4.49 12.93
CA PRO A 213 -11.01 -4.33 12.32
C PRO A 213 -10.71 -2.89 11.86
N HIS A 214 -11.70 -2.20 11.30
CA HIS A 214 -11.62 -0.82 10.82
C HIS A 214 -12.44 0.13 11.72
N HIS A 215 -12.20 0.04 13.05
CA HIS A 215 -12.87 0.91 14.01
C HIS A 215 -12.47 2.38 13.79
N GLU A 216 -13.45 3.27 13.77
CA GLU A 216 -13.21 4.72 13.73
C GLU A 216 -13.01 5.24 15.16
N LEU A 217 -12.13 6.24 15.32
CA LEU A 217 -11.85 6.88 16.60
C LEU A 217 -13.14 7.41 17.25
N SER A 218 -13.35 7.10 18.53
CA SER A 218 -14.57 7.47 19.24
C SER A 218 -14.29 8.12 20.61
N ASP A 219 -15.36 8.61 21.24
CA ASP A 219 -15.31 9.16 22.59
C ASP A 219 -15.36 8.08 23.68
N ARG A 220 -15.27 6.78 23.33
CA ARG A 220 -15.18 5.73 24.33
C ARG A 220 -13.96 5.94 25.21
N VAL A 221 -14.22 5.97 26.52
CA VAL A 221 -13.15 6.08 27.52
C VAL A 221 -12.53 4.71 27.77
N ILE A 222 -11.22 4.63 27.60
CA ILE A 222 -10.41 3.43 27.79
C ILE A 222 -10.42 3.05 29.27
N GLN A 223 -10.72 1.79 29.56
CA GLN A 223 -10.91 1.25 30.90
C GLN A 223 -9.73 0.35 31.34
N PRO A 224 -9.51 0.19 32.65
CA PRO A 224 -8.65 -0.86 33.19
C PRO A 224 -9.09 -2.23 32.63
N GLY A 225 -8.12 -3.07 32.21
CA GLY A 225 -8.37 -4.40 31.65
C GLY A 225 -8.79 -4.43 30.19
N ASP A 226 -8.95 -3.28 29.52
CA ASP A 226 -9.19 -3.24 28.08
C ASP A 226 -8.01 -3.85 27.32
N VAL A 227 -8.34 -4.68 26.33
CA VAL A 227 -7.44 -5.03 25.22
C VAL A 227 -7.64 -3.98 24.15
N VAL A 228 -6.54 -3.44 23.61
CA VAL A 228 -6.59 -2.31 22.66
C VAL A 228 -5.80 -2.66 21.42
N VAL A 229 -6.46 -2.65 20.27
CA VAL A 229 -5.82 -2.75 18.96
C VAL A 229 -5.39 -1.35 18.53
N ILE A 230 -4.10 -1.20 18.25
CA ILE A 230 -3.53 0.02 17.66
C ILE A 230 -2.99 -0.35 16.29
N ASP A 231 -3.61 0.21 15.26
CA ASP A 231 -3.23 0.02 13.87
C ASP A 231 -3.00 1.38 13.23
N ILE A 232 -1.77 1.60 12.76
CA ILE A 232 -1.29 2.94 12.41
C ILE A 232 -0.34 2.89 11.22
N GLY A 233 -0.46 3.90 10.35
CA GLY A 233 0.41 4.03 9.20
C GLY A 233 0.32 5.40 8.52
N GLY A 234 1.25 5.61 7.59
CA GLY A 234 1.29 6.82 6.79
C GLY A 234 2.45 6.84 5.82
N PRO A 235 2.45 7.78 4.87
CA PRO A 235 3.51 7.91 3.89
C PRO A 235 4.69 8.72 4.43
N ILE A 236 5.91 8.30 4.10
CA ILE A 236 7.11 9.10 4.24
C ILE A 236 7.27 10.06 3.03
N PRO A 237 8.19 11.04 3.03
CA PRO A 237 8.36 11.99 1.93
C PRO A 237 8.55 11.36 0.56
N GLU A 238 9.20 10.20 0.48
CA GLU A 238 9.35 9.42 -0.75
C GLU A 238 8.03 8.84 -1.27
N GLY A 239 6.95 8.85 -0.45
CA GLY A 239 5.61 8.41 -0.76
C GLY A 239 5.32 6.96 -0.44
N TYR A 240 6.28 6.21 0.06
CA TYR A 240 6.08 4.85 0.52
C TYR A 240 5.42 4.84 1.89
N PHE A 241 4.48 3.92 2.08
CA PHE A 241 3.69 3.84 3.30
C PHE A 241 4.33 2.91 4.33
N SER A 242 4.10 3.22 5.60
CA SER A 242 4.19 2.26 6.70
C SER A 242 2.81 1.73 7.02
N ASP A 243 2.79 0.53 7.61
CA ASP A 243 1.62 -0.13 8.17
C ASP A 243 2.07 -1.03 9.32
N CYS A 244 1.41 -0.92 10.48
CA CYS A 244 1.77 -1.75 11.63
C CYS A 244 0.65 -1.81 12.65
N THR A 245 0.22 -3.01 12.99
CA THR A 245 -0.69 -3.26 14.11
C THR A 245 0.02 -3.92 15.28
N ARG A 246 -0.23 -3.39 16.48
CA ARG A 246 0.09 -4.04 17.76
C ARG A 246 -1.12 -4.02 18.67
N THR A 247 -1.23 -5.05 19.51
CA THR A 247 -2.26 -5.14 20.53
C THR A 247 -1.65 -4.94 21.91
N TYR A 248 -2.35 -4.16 22.73
CA TYR A 248 -1.96 -3.79 24.09
C TYR A 248 -3.03 -4.19 25.10
N SER A 249 -2.69 -4.27 26.40
CA SER A 249 -3.68 -4.31 27.48
C SER A 249 -3.40 -3.23 28.50
N LEU A 250 -4.45 -2.68 29.12
CA LEU A 250 -4.34 -1.72 30.23
C LEU A 250 -4.38 -2.50 31.57
N GLY A 251 -3.21 -2.85 32.07
CA GLY A 251 -3.09 -3.79 33.20
C GLY A 251 -3.42 -5.22 32.77
N GLU A 252 -3.88 -6.02 33.75
CA GLU A 252 -4.37 -7.39 33.52
C GLU A 252 -5.65 -7.36 32.68
N PRO A 253 -5.73 -8.11 31.58
CA PRO A 253 -6.93 -8.17 30.76
C PRO A 253 -8.17 -8.60 31.54
N ALA A 254 -9.29 -7.91 31.34
CA ALA A 254 -10.57 -8.23 32.00
C ALA A 254 -11.14 -9.60 31.59
N HIS A 255 -10.73 -10.15 30.46
CA HIS A 255 -11.14 -11.46 29.95
C HIS A 255 -10.01 -12.47 30.09
N SER A 256 -10.28 -13.57 30.79
CA SER A 256 -9.29 -14.61 31.11
C SER A 256 -8.77 -15.40 29.90
N ASP A 257 -9.47 -15.37 28.76
CA ASP A 257 -9.10 -16.05 27.52
C ASP A 257 -8.12 -15.26 26.63
N VAL A 258 -7.84 -14.00 26.95
CA VAL A 258 -7.01 -13.11 26.15
C VAL A 258 -5.62 -13.71 25.90
N ALA A 259 -4.93 -14.14 26.96
CA ALA A 259 -3.55 -14.64 26.83
C ALA A 259 -3.48 -15.88 25.93
N ALA A 260 -4.38 -16.84 26.10
CA ALA A 260 -4.42 -18.07 25.31
C ALA A 260 -4.78 -17.79 23.84
N THR A 261 -5.80 -16.95 23.59
CA THR A 261 -6.21 -16.58 22.25
C THR A 261 -5.13 -15.76 21.52
N TYR A 262 -4.46 -14.85 22.24
CA TYR A 262 -3.36 -14.06 21.68
C TYR A 262 -2.15 -14.93 21.30
N ALA A 263 -1.86 -15.98 22.09
CA ALA A 263 -0.81 -16.94 21.75
C ALA A 263 -1.11 -17.69 20.44
N VAL A 264 -2.37 -18.08 20.19
CA VAL A 264 -2.82 -18.65 18.92
C VAL A 264 -2.58 -17.68 17.78
N LEU A 265 -2.98 -16.41 17.94
CA LEU A 265 -2.80 -15.37 16.94
C LEU A 265 -1.33 -15.13 16.62
N GLN A 266 -0.48 -15.04 17.63
CA GLN A 266 0.97 -14.84 17.44
C GLN A 266 1.61 -16.03 16.72
N ALA A 267 1.28 -17.26 17.09
CA ALA A 267 1.76 -18.45 16.41
C ALA A 267 1.31 -18.50 14.93
N ALA A 268 0.09 -18.08 14.65
CA ALA A 268 -0.44 -18.00 13.29
C ALA A 268 0.30 -16.96 12.44
N GLN A 269 0.58 -15.77 13.00
CA GLN A 269 1.37 -14.73 12.34
C GLN A 269 2.80 -15.20 12.07
N ASP A 270 3.43 -15.85 13.04
CA ASP A 270 4.79 -16.40 12.87
C ASP A 270 4.83 -17.51 11.82
N ALA A 271 3.82 -18.38 11.79
CA ALA A 271 3.71 -19.46 10.78
C ALA A 271 3.53 -18.88 9.37
N ALA A 272 2.69 -17.83 9.20
CA ALA A 272 2.49 -17.17 7.92
C ALA A 272 3.79 -16.52 7.43
N VAL A 273 4.52 -15.78 8.27
CA VAL A 273 5.80 -15.17 7.89
C VAL A 273 6.85 -16.25 7.55
N ALA A 274 6.92 -17.32 8.31
CA ALA A 274 7.84 -18.44 8.03
C ALA A 274 7.50 -19.15 6.70
N LYS A 275 6.23 -19.09 6.24
CA LYS A 275 5.79 -19.67 4.98
C LYS A 275 6.20 -18.85 3.76
N VAL A 276 6.46 -17.55 3.91
CA VAL A 276 6.85 -16.68 2.81
C VAL A 276 8.19 -17.10 2.21
N ALA A 277 8.17 -17.43 0.92
CA ALA A 277 9.38 -17.72 0.15
C ALA A 277 9.09 -17.56 -1.35
N PRO A 278 10.11 -17.33 -2.19
CA PRO A 278 9.94 -17.41 -3.65
C PRO A 278 9.37 -18.76 -4.07
N GLY A 279 8.39 -18.75 -4.98
CA GLY A 279 7.73 -19.96 -5.47
C GLY A 279 6.53 -20.43 -4.63
N VAL A 280 6.30 -19.87 -3.46
CA VAL A 280 5.09 -20.10 -2.64
C VAL A 280 3.95 -19.26 -3.20
N THR A 281 2.71 -19.75 -3.17
CA THR A 281 1.54 -18.94 -3.59
C THR A 281 1.00 -18.09 -2.44
N ALA A 282 0.34 -16.97 -2.78
CA ALA A 282 -0.28 -16.08 -1.80
C ALA A 282 -1.30 -16.83 -0.92
N GLN A 283 -2.13 -17.71 -1.51
CA GLN A 283 -3.07 -18.55 -0.75
C GLN A 283 -2.40 -19.52 0.23
N GLN A 284 -1.17 -19.99 -0.06
CA GLN A 284 -0.45 -20.86 0.86
C GLN A 284 0.04 -20.10 2.10
N VAL A 285 0.35 -18.80 1.94
CA VAL A 285 0.68 -17.93 3.08
C VAL A 285 -0.57 -17.61 3.90
N ASP A 286 -1.71 -17.31 3.25
CA ASP A 286 -3.00 -17.14 3.95
C ASP A 286 -3.38 -18.40 4.74
N ALA A 287 -3.27 -19.58 4.14
CA ALA A 287 -3.57 -20.84 4.80
C ALA A 287 -2.67 -21.08 6.03
N ALA A 288 -1.40 -20.68 5.99
CA ALA A 288 -0.49 -20.82 7.11
C ALA A 288 -0.89 -20.01 8.35
N ALA A 289 -1.58 -18.87 8.16
CA ALA A 289 -2.20 -18.12 9.27
C ALA A 289 -3.58 -18.67 9.63
N ARG A 290 -4.41 -18.95 8.63
CA ARG A 290 -5.84 -19.24 8.80
C ARG A 290 -6.10 -20.63 9.41
N VAL A 291 -5.33 -21.64 9.03
CA VAL A 291 -5.51 -23.00 9.52
C VAL A 291 -5.31 -23.08 11.05
N PRO A 292 -4.20 -22.61 11.64
CA PRO A 292 -4.04 -22.65 13.10
C PRO A 292 -5.13 -21.90 13.86
N ILE A 293 -5.60 -20.76 13.34
CA ILE A 293 -6.70 -19.98 13.94
C ILE A 293 -8.01 -20.78 13.89
N THR A 294 -8.27 -21.47 12.77
CA THR A 294 -9.47 -22.30 12.58
C THR A 294 -9.44 -23.52 13.50
N ASP A 295 -8.30 -24.21 13.58
CA ASP A 295 -8.14 -25.41 14.41
C ASP A 295 -8.29 -25.08 15.92
N ALA A 296 -7.94 -23.86 16.31
CA ALA A 296 -8.17 -23.34 17.66
C ALA A 296 -9.63 -22.90 17.91
N GLY A 297 -10.53 -23.04 16.94
CA GLY A 297 -11.95 -22.68 17.07
C GLY A 297 -12.31 -21.23 16.76
N PHE A 298 -11.36 -20.44 16.19
CA PHE A 298 -11.57 -19.03 15.89
C PHE A 298 -11.71 -18.74 14.38
N GLY A 299 -11.91 -19.75 13.51
CA GLY A 299 -11.99 -19.57 12.07
C GLY A 299 -13.02 -18.53 11.62
N GLU A 300 -14.23 -18.52 12.22
CA GLU A 300 -15.28 -17.53 11.95
C GLU A 300 -14.98 -16.13 12.55
N ARG A 301 -13.90 -16.01 13.31
CA ARG A 301 -13.46 -14.78 13.96
C ARG A 301 -12.27 -14.11 13.26
N PHE A 302 -11.71 -14.75 12.25
CA PHE A 302 -10.73 -14.19 11.33
C PHE A 302 -11.40 -13.85 10.00
N ILE A 303 -11.97 -12.65 9.91
CA ILE A 303 -12.97 -12.26 8.92
C ILE A 303 -12.41 -11.50 7.71
N HIS A 304 -11.09 -11.33 7.61
CA HIS A 304 -10.45 -10.64 6.49
C HIS A 304 -9.30 -11.48 5.89
N ARG A 305 -8.69 -10.99 4.83
CA ARG A 305 -7.46 -11.55 4.24
C ARG A 305 -6.30 -11.49 5.23
N THR A 306 -5.30 -12.34 5.04
CA THR A 306 -4.09 -12.36 5.89
C THR A 306 -3.18 -11.17 5.63
N GLY A 307 -3.29 -10.51 4.47
CA GLY A 307 -2.47 -9.34 4.17
C GLY A 307 -2.71 -8.76 2.78
N HIS A 308 -2.04 -7.67 2.51
CA HIS A 308 -2.09 -6.93 1.25
C HIS A 308 -0.71 -6.38 0.89
N GLY A 309 -0.45 -6.20 -0.40
CA GLY A 309 0.72 -5.47 -0.87
C GLY A 309 0.73 -4.04 -0.33
N ILE A 310 1.92 -3.50 -0.18
CA ILE A 310 2.16 -2.13 0.27
C ILE A 310 3.29 -1.49 -0.53
N GLY A 311 3.21 -0.21 -0.77
CA GLY A 311 4.21 0.55 -1.50
C GLY A 311 3.88 2.03 -1.54
N LEU A 312 3.52 2.53 -2.71
CA LEU A 312 3.02 3.88 -2.90
C LEU A 312 1.52 4.02 -2.56
N GLU A 313 0.87 2.90 -2.24
CA GLU A 313 -0.45 2.83 -1.63
C GLU A 313 -0.36 1.98 -0.37
N VAL A 314 -1.27 2.22 0.59
CA VAL A 314 -1.42 1.34 1.76
C VAL A 314 -1.82 -0.05 1.30
N HIS A 315 -2.83 -0.12 0.43
CA HIS A 315 -3.34 -1.35 -0.14
C HIS A 315 -3.04 -1.42 -1.63
N GLU A 316 -2.14 -2.30 -2.02
CA GLU A 316 -1.87 -2.66 -3.42
C GLU A 316 -1.71 -4.17 -3.55
N GLU A 317 -1.46 -4.69 -4.74
CA GLU A 317 -1.13 -6.10 -4.90
C GLU A 317 0.32 -6.42 -4.47
N PRO A 318 0.56 -7.67 -4.02
CA PRO A 318 -0.33 -8.85 -4.01
C PRO A 318 -1.26 -8.90 -2.78
N TYR A 319 -2.46 -9.49 -2.95
CA TYR A 319 -3.33 -9.79 -1.82
C TYR A 319 -3.08 -11.20 -1.29
N ILE A 320 -2.80 -11.30 0.02
CA ILE A 320 -2.56 -12.58 0.70
C ILE A 320 -3.91 -13.10 1.21
N VAL A 321 -4.57 -13.89 0.38
CA VAL A 321 -5.96 -14.32 0.59
C VAL A 321 -6.19 -15.72 0.01
N ALA A 322 -7.15 -16.44 0.57
CA ALA A 322 -7.60 -17.73 0.04
C ALA A 322 -8.03 -17.62 -1.43
N GLY A 323 -7.62 -18.59 -2.27
CA GLY A 323 -7.92 -18.62 -3.70
C GLY A 323 -6.99 -17.77 -4.57
N ASN A 324 -6.06 -17.01 -4.02
CA ASN A 324 -5.05 -16.31 -4.80
C ASN A 324 -3.85 -17.23 -5.06
N ASP A 325 -3.72 -17.73 -6.27
CA ASP A 325 -2.66 -18.62 -6.72
C ASP A 325 -1.42 -17.90 -7.25
N LEU A 326 -1.37 -16.56 -7.12
CA LEU A 326 -0.20 -15.75 -7.48
C LEU A 326 1.05 -16.30 -6.78
N VAL A 327 2.04 -16.66 -7.58
CA VAL A 327 3.34 -17.13 -7.09
C VAL A 327 4.15 -15.94 -6.59
N LEU A 328 4.64 -16.02 -5.36
CA LEU A 328 5.46 -14.97 -4.75
C LEU A 328 6.87 -14.96 -5.37
N GLU A 329 7.33 -13.77 -5.67
CA GLU A 329 8.63 -13.52 -6.28
C GLU A 329 9.47 -12.57 -5.42
N PRO A 330 10.81 -12.60 -5.53
CA PRO A 330 11.68 -11.66 -4.83
C PRO A 330 11.29 -10.20 -5.04
N GLY A 331 11.36 -9.42 -3.97
CA GLY A 331 10.99 -8.00 -3.96
C GLY A 331 9.49 -7.73 -3.76
N MET A 332 8.62 -8.74 -3.82
CA MET A 332 7.22 -8.55 -3.42
C MET A 332 7.15 -8.21 -1.94
N THR A 333 6.38 -7.18 -1.60
CA THR A 333 6.27 -6.64 -0.25
C THR A 333 4.80 -6.51 0.13
N PHE A 334 4.44 -7.06 1.30
CA PHE A 334 3.05 -7.11 1.75
C PHE A 334 2.95 -7.22 3.28
N SER A 335 1.76 -6.92 3.84
CA SER A 335 1.45 -7.15 5.25
C SER A 335 1.21 -8.63 5.55
N ILE A 336 1.51 -9.04 6.77
CA ILE A 336 1.04 -10.28 7.39
C ILE A 336 0.36 -9.89 8.69
N GLU A 337 -0.97 -9.88 8.67
CA GLU A 337 -1.80 -9.22 9.68
C GLU A 337 -3.00 -10.06 10.17
N PRO A 338 -2.84 -11.33 10.53
CA PRO A 338 -3.98 -12.08 11.03
C PRO A 338 -4.60 -11.40 12.26
N GLY A 339 -5.92 -11.56 12.43
CA GLY A 339 -6.66 -11.02 13.56
C GLY A 339 -7.75 -11.97 14.06
N ILE A 340 -8.08 -11.87 15.34
CA ILE A 340 -9.19 -12.59 15.99
C ILE A 340 -10.09 -11.54 16.63
N TYR A 341 -11.38 -11.54 16.25
CA TYR A 341 -12.33 -10.51 16.64
C TYR A 341 -13.54 -11.15 17.34
N LEU A 342 -13.75 -10.84 18.62
CA LEU A 342 -14.81 -11.39 19.46
C LEU A 342 -15.87 -10.31 19.71
N PRO A 343 -16.94 -10.22 18.90
CA PRO A 343 -17.93 -9.15 18.98
C PRO A 343 -18.48 -8.93 20.39
N GLY A 344 -18.52 -7.65 20.80
CA GLY A 344 -19.00 -7.26 22.12
C GLY A 344 -18.00 -7.52 23.27
N ARG A 345 -16.83 -8.08 22.98
CA ARG A 345 -15.83 -8.42 23.99
C ARG A 345 -14.50 -7.70 23.74
N TRP A 346 -13.70 -8.15 22.79
CA TRP A 346 -12.40 -7.62 22.42
C TRP A 346 -11.94 -8.18 21.08
N GLY A 347 -10.88 -7.62 20.52
CA GLY A 347 -10.19 -8.15 19.36
C GLY A 347 -8.68 -7.97 19.48
N ALA A 348 -7.95 -8.67 18.64
CA ALA A 348 -6.51 -8.54 18.51
C ALA A 348 -6.07 -8.72 17.07
N ARG A 349 -5.04 -7.98 16.66
CA ARG A 349 -4.32 -8.10 15.38
C ARG A 349 -2.83 -7.93 15.63
N ILE A 350 -2.01 -8.66 14.90
CA ILE A 350 -0.56 -8.50 14.87
C ILE A 350 -0.17 -8.36 13.42
N GLU A 351 0.50 -7.29 13.08
CA GLU A 351 0.89 -6.98 11.70
C GLU A 351 2.35 -6.58 11.59
N ASP A 352 3.02 -7.17 10.63
CA ASP A 352 4.32 -6.72 10.13
C ASP A 352 4.30 -6.68 8.61
N ILE A 353 4.99 -5.72 8.03
CA ILE A 353 5.33 -5.72 6.61
C ILE A 353 6.52 -6.64 6.39
N VAL A 354 6.42 -7.48 5.37
CA VAL A 354 7.48 -8.39 4.95
C VAL A 354 7.84 -8.19 3.49
N VAL A 355 9.11 -8.42 3.16
CA VAL A 355 9.61 -8.49 1.78
C VAL A 355 10.06 -9.91 1.47
N VAL A 356 9.67 -10.43 0.31
CA VAL A 356 10.15 -11.73 -0.19
C VAL A 356 11.60 -11.57 -0.58
N ASN A 357 12.47 -12.37 0.05
CA ASN A 357 13.92 -12.31 -0.17
C ASN A 357 14.31 -12.91 -1.52
N SER A 358 15.42 -12.42 -2.08
CA SER A 358 16.11 -13.12 -3.15
C SER A 358 16.83 -14.33 -2.55
N THR A 359 16.55 -15.51 -3.06
CA THR A 359 17.26 -16.73 -2.63
C THR A 359 18.69 -16.81 -3.15
N VAL A 360 19.03 -15.99 -4.15
CA VAL A 360 20.35 -16.02 -4.80
C VAL A 360 20.84 -14.60 -5.07
N VAL A 361 21.97 -14.22 -4.49
CA VAL A 361 22.76 -13.06 -4.88
C VAL A 361 24.14 -13.59 -5.32
N ASN A 362 24.53 -13.28 -6.57
CA ASN A 362 25.83 -13.71 -7.15
C ASN A 362 26.10 -15.23 -7.06
N ASN A 363 25.12 -16.06 -7.38
CA ASN A 363 25.16 -17.52 -7.26
C ASN A 363 25.34 -18.05 -5.83
N THR A 364 25.13 -17.24 -4.79
CA THR A 364 25.21 -17.67 -3.40
C THR A 364 23.81 -17.56 -2.76
N VAL A 365 23.36 -18.60 -2.07
CA VAL A 365 22.14 -18.56 -1.24
C VAL A 365 22.38 -17.57 -0.09
N VAL A 366 21.57 -16.49 -0.02
CA VAL A 366 21.82 -15.36 0.89
C VAL A 366 20.94 -15.42 2.14
N SER A 367 19.90 -16.26 2.18
CA SER A 367 19.01 -16.35 3.34
C SER A 367 18.37 -17.72 3.47
N GLU A 368 18.41 -18.28 4.68
CA GLU A 368 17.62 -19.45 5.07
C GLU A 368 16.13 -19.10 5.30
N SER A 369 15.82 -17.81 5.54
CA SER A 369 14.44 -17.31 5.66
C SER A 369 13.97 -16.71 4.34
N GLY A 370 12.81 -17.16 3.84
CA GLY A 370 12.23 -16.66 2.59
C GLY A 370 11.74 -15.20 2.64
N ALA A 371 11.68 -14.57 3.82
CA ALA A 371 11.23 -13.20 4.02
C ALA A 371 12.05 -12.41 5.04
N THR A 372 12.06 -11.09 4.88
CA THR A 372 12.57 -10.14 5.89
C THR A 372 11.41 -9.28 6.37
N ARG A 373 11.24 -9.16 7.70
CA ARG A 373 10.31 -8.19 8.31
C ARG A 373 10.91 -6.79 8.24
N LEU A 374 10.09 -5.81 7.93
CA LEU A 374 10.46 -4.39 7.92
C LEU A 374 10.06 -3.69 9.23
N ASN A 375 9.19 -4.32 10.03
CA ASN A 375 8.82 -3.91 11.39
C ASN A 375 9.53 -4.79 12.41
N HIS A 376 10.05 -4.18 13.48
CA HIS A 376 10.88 -4.87 14.47
C HIS A 376 10.35 -4.75 15.90
N ARG A 377 9.18 -4.11 16.12
CA ARG A 377 8.54 -4.07 17.44
C ARG A 377 8.16 -5.47 17.93
N PRO A 378 8.32 -5.76 19.23
CA PRO A 378 7.84 -7.02 19.81
C PRO A 378 6.37 -7.27 19.47
N ARG A 379 6.05 -8.52 19.17
CA ARG A 379 4.70 -8.96 18.79
C ARG A 379 3.91 -9.56 19.97
N ALA A 380 4.56 -9.75 21.10
CA ALA A 380 3.87 -10.17 22.32
C ALA A 380 2.84 -9.12 22.76
N LEU A 381 1.76 -9.56 23.40
CA LEU A 381 0.83 -8.66 24.06
C LEU A 381 1.58 -7.82 25.12
N VAL A 382 1.50 -6.50 24.99
CA VAL A 382 2.18 -5.57 25.89
C VAL A 382 1.19 -5.05 26.91
N ALA A 383 1.40 -5.40 28.19
CA ALA A 383 0.64 -4.80 29.29
C ALA A 383 1.23 -3.43 29.63
N LEU A 384 0.41 -2.39 29.52
CA LEU A 384 0.72 -1.03 29.94
C LEU A 384 0.16 -0.77 31.35
N PRO A 385 0.76 0.15 32.12
CA PRO A 385 0.22 0.53 33.43
C PRO A 385 -1.21 1.08 33.33
N VAL A 386 -2.00 0.86 34.38
CA VAL A 386 -3.37 1.40 34.56
C VAL A 386 -3.30 2.85 35.01
#